data_e385111a3315ff7cdf573f414b04b641
#
_entry.id   e385111a3315ff7cdf573f414b04b641
#
_cell.length_a   1.000
_cell.length_b   1.000
_cell.length_c   1.000
_cell.angle_alpha   90.00
_cell.angle_beta   90.00
_cell.angle_gamma   90.00
#
_symmetry.space_group_name_H-M   'P 1'
#
loop_
_entity.id
_entity.type
_entity.pdbx_description
1 polymer ?
#
loop_
_entity_poly.entity_id
_entity_poly.type
_entity_poly.pdbx_seq_one_letter_code
_entity_poly.pdbx_strand_id
1 'polypeptide(L)'
;MALNVTQVNQAFLGLLGRPATGAEAAKFAGQLDAATLAQTLLTDASFKNELSVETLSFKTVDLLNTDPAAFVESLYTALLGRASDAEGKAFWLSIAGATPNRADVVSQFIAAVKAQEGTADANAFASIQAEDKALASAWVESLYNNLAGRASDAEGLDFWTNAIVSF
;
A
#
# COMPACT_ATOMS: atom_id res chain seq x y z
N MET A 1 17.68 10.43 17.19
CA MET A 1 17.10 11.30 18.28
C MET A 1 15.68 10.84 18.52
N ALA A 2 15.33 10.58 19.78
CA ALA A 2 13.98 10.14 20.14
C ALA A 2 12.92 11.22 19.82
N LEU A 3 11.80 10.80 19.29
CA LEU A 3 10.71 11.70 18.90
C LEU A 3 9.93 12.19 20.11
N ASN A 4 9.49 13.42 20.08
CA ASN A 4 8.49 13.92 21.02
C ASN A 4 7.05 13.61 20.54
N VAL A 5 6.06 13.84 21.40
CA VAL A 5 4.64 13.57 21.10
C VAL A 5 4.16 14.32 19.84
N THR A 6 4.61 15.55 19.63
CA THR A 6 4.23 16.35 18.45
C THR A 6 4.73 15.69 17.16
N GLN A 7 5.98 15.24 17.16
CA GLN A 7 6.56 14.54 16.01
C GLN A 7 5.91 13.20 15.75
N VAL A 8 5.54 12.44 16.80
CA VAL A 8 4.74 11.21 16.65
C VAL A 8 3.39 11.52 16.00
N ASN A 9 2.68 12.54 16.48
CA ASN A 9 1.41 12.97 15.88
C ASN A 9 1.57 13.40 14.42
N GLN A 10 2.65 14.10 14.08
CA GLN A 10 2.94 14.49 12.68
C GLN A 10 3.16 13.26 11.79
N ALA A 11 3.86 12.24 12.30
CA ALA A 11 4.04 10.97 11.58
C ALA A 11 2.71 10.27 11.35
N PHE A 12 1.88 10.16 12.38
CA PHE A 12 0.55 9.55 12.26
C PHE A 12 -0.35 10.32 11.29
N LEU A 13 -0.39 11.64 11.37
CA LEU A 13 -1.15 12.48 10.44
C LEU A 13 -0.66 12.30 9.00
N GLY A 14 0.65 12.32 8.79
CA GLY A 14 1.25 12.14 7.46
C GLY A 14 1.03 10.75 6.89
N LEU A 15 1.14 9.71 7.71
CA LEU A 15 1.09 8.31 7.29
C LEU A 15 -0.31 7.71 7.31
N LEU A 16 -1.09 8.01 8.34
CA LEU A 16 -2.38 7.35 8.58
C LEU A 16 -3.56 8.31 8.43
N GLY A 17 -3.33 9.62 8.18
CA GLY A 17 -4.38 10.62 8.05
C GLY A 17 -5.13 10.92 9.35
N ARG A 18 -4.63 10.43 10.50
CA ARG A 18 -5.19 10.68 11.83
C ARG A 18 -4.08 10.96 12.85
N PRO A 19 -4.37 11.68 13.94
CA PRO A 19 -3.42 11.80 15.05
C PRO A 19 -3.22 10.46 15.77
N ALA A 20 -2.07 10.31 16.42
CA ALA A 20 -1.84 9.20 17.33
C ALA A 20 -2.83 9.26 18.49
N THR A 21 -3.33 8.11 18.93
CA THR A 21 -4.04 8.01 20.19
C THR A 21 -3.09 8.26 21.37
N GLY A 22 -3.63 8.56 22.56
CA GLY A 22 -2.79 8.75 23.74
C GLY A 22 -1.87 7.55 24.05
N ALA A 23 -2.37 6.34 23.81
CA ALA A 23 -1.60 5.10 24.01
C ALA A 23 -0.48 4.95 22.95
N GLU A 24 -0.75 5.25 21.69
CA GLU A 24 0.24 5.23 20.61
C GLU A 24 1.29 6.32 20.83
N ALA A 25 0.88 7.54 21.17
CA ALA A 25 1.82 8.61 21.49
C ALA A 25 2.73 8.24 22.66
N ALA A 26 2.20 7.65 23.72
CA ALA A 26 2.99 7.18 24.85
C ALA A 26 3.92 6.01 24.49
N LYS A 27 3.49 5.12 23.60
CA LYS A 27 4.28 3.98 23.12
C LYS A 27 5.49 4.41 22.29
N PHE A 28 5.35 5.45 21.47
CA PHE A 28 6.38 5.80 20.49
C PHE A 28 7.21 7.03 20.86
N ALA A 29 6.67 7.98 21.64
CA ALA A 29 7.42 9.14 22.10
C ALA A 29 8.53 8.74 23.07
N GLY A 30 9.71 9.32 22.87
CA GLY A 30 10.87 9.07 23.71
C GLY A 30 11.61 7.75 23.47
N GLN A 31 11.06 6.85 22.63
CA GLN A 31 11.63 5.52 22.41
C GLN A 31 12.19 5.30 21.02
N LEU A 32 11.61 5.92 19.98
CA LEU A 32 11.97 5.69 18.59
C LEU A 32 12.48 6.97 17.94
N ASP A 33 13.34 6.79 16.93
CA ASP A 33 13.64 7.84 15.96
C ASP A 33 12.62 7.85 14.82
N ALA A 34 12.66 8.90 14.00
CA ALA A 34 11.70 9.08 12.90
C ALA A 34 11.71 7.93 11.88
N ALA A 35 12.90 7.40 11.57
CA ALA A 35 13.03 6.30 10.60
C ALA A 35 12.40 5.01 11.14
N THR A 36 12.66 4.67 12.39
CA THR A 36 12.11 3.47 13.04
C THR A 36 10.59 3.59 13.21
N LEU A 37 10.07 4.76 13.57
CA LEU A 37 8.62 4.98 13.64
C LEU A 37 7.97 4.84 12.26
N ALA A 38 8.53 5.49 11.24
CA ALA A 38 8.02 5.37 9.88
C ALA A 38 8.02 3.91 9.41
N GLN A 39 9.12 3.17 9.66
CA GLN A 39 9.20 1.75 9.36
C GLN A 39 8.09 0.96 10.06
N THR A 40 7.88 1.21 11.34
CA THR A 40 6.84 0.51 12.11
C THR A 40 5.46 0.78 11.52
N LEU A 41 5.11 2.04 11.24
CA LEU A 41 3.80 2.40 10.68
C LEU A 41 3.57 1.83 9.27
N LEU A 42 4.64 1.67 8.47
CA LEU A 42 4.56 1.13 7.12
C LEU A 42 4.49 -0.40 7.07
N THR A 43 5.08 -1.09 8.03
CA THR A 43 5.24 -2.55 7.98
C THR A 43 4.42 -3.31 8.99
N ASP A 44 4.03 -2.70 10.12
CA ASP A 44 3.21 -3.35 11.13
C ASP A 44 1.77 -3.54 10.62
N ALA A 45 1.29 -4.78 10.68
CA ALA A 45 -0.05 -5.15 10.23
C ALA A 45 -1.16 -4.31 10.89
N SER A 46 -0.92 -3.83 12.13
CA SER A 46 -1.88 -2.99 12.86
C SER A 46 -2.09 -1.62 12.20
N PHE A 47 -1.08 -1.09 11.51
CA PHE A 47 -1.11 0.24 10.89
C PHE A 47 -1.17 0.18 9.37
N LYS A 48 -0.66 -0.88 8.76
CA LYS A 48 -0.58 -1.02 7.30
C LYS A 48 -1.93 -0.80 6.60
N ASN A 49 -3.03 -1.22 7.23
CA ASN A 49 -4.38 -1.05 6.69
C ASN A 49 -4.96 0.38 6.89
N GLU A 50 -4.32 1.18 7.74
CA GLU A 50 -4.72 2.57 8.02
C GLU A 50 -3.91 3.58 7.20
N LEU A 51 -2.93 3.15 6.41
CA LEU A 51 -2.12 4.07 5.59
C LEU A 51 -3.04 4.92 4.73
N SER A 52 -3.01 6.23 4.95
CA SER A 52 -3.88 7.20 4.29
C SER A 52 -3.45 7.58 2.87
N VAL A 53 -2.65 6.75 2.24
CA VAL A 53 -2.41 6.86 0.80
C VAL A 53 -3.69 6.35 0.10
N GLU A 54 -4.77 7.07 0.33
CA GLU A 54 -6.14 6.72 -0.08
C GLU A 54 -6.30 6.52 -1.59
N THR A 55 -5.30 6.93 -2.35
CA THR A 55 -5.35 6.91 -3.82
C THR A 55 -4.49 5.81 -4.44
N LEU A 56 -3.76 5.01 -3.67
CA LEU A 56 -3.02 3.89 -4.24
C LEU A 56 -3.99 2.79 -4.67
N SER A 57 -3.92 2.41 -5.94
CA SER A 57 -4.88 1.50 -6.57
C SER A 57 -4.93 0.13 -5.89
N PHE A 58 -3.79 -0.43 -5.50
CA PHE A 58 -3.75 -1.73 -4.81
C PHE A 58 -4.47 -1.73 -3.45
N LYS A 59 -4.65 -0.57 -2.81
CA LYS A 59 -5.39 -0.44 -1.55
C LYS A 59 -6.91 -0.51 -1.73
N THR A 60 -7.38 -0.31 -2.95
CA THR A 60 -8.80 -0.46 -3.28
C THR A 60 -9.19 -1.92 -3.54
N VAL A 61 -8.22 -2.85 -3.57
CA VAL A 61 -8.49 -4.28 -3.56
C VAL A 61 -9.09 -4.68 -2.21
N ASP A 62 -10.30 -5.20 -2.24
CA ASP A 62 -11.04 -5.55 -1.02
C ASP A 62 -10.62 -6.91 -0.45
N LEU A 63 -9.47 -6.92 0.23
CA LEU A 63 -8.89 -8.13 0.84
C LEU A 63 -9.75 -8.75 1.94
N LEU A 64 -10.65 -7.97 2.54
CA LEU A 64 -11.51 -8.43 3.63
C LEU A 64 -12.88 -8.92 3.13
N ASN A 65 -13.15 -8.76 1.84
CA ASN A 65 -14.43 -9.17 1.28
C ASN A 65 -14.60 -10.69 1.32
N THR A 66 -15.64 -11.13 1.98
CA THR A 66 -15.99 -12.55 2.08
C THR A 66 -16.64 -13.09 0.80
N ASP A 67 -17.23 -12.21 -0.03
CA ASP A 67 -17.76 -12.59 -1.32
C ASP A 67 -16.64 -12.69 -2.36
N PRO A 68 -16.34 -13.89 -2.89
CA PRO A 68 -15.30 -14.08 -3.88
C PRO A 68 -15.55 -13.29 -5.18
N ALA A 69 -16.79 -13.08 -5.56
CA ALA A 69 -17.14 -12.39 -6.79
C ALA A 69 -16.84 -10.89 -6.69
N ALA A 70 -17.21 -10.27 -5.57
CA ALA A 70 -16.89 -8.87 -5.30
C ALA A 70 -15.38 -8.65 -5.14
N PHE A 71 -14.68 -9.58 -4.49
CA PHE A 71 -13.24 -9.56 -4.37
C PHE A 71 -12.55 -9.62 -5.75
N VAL A 72 -12.93 -10.55 -6.61
CA VAL A 72 -12.38 -10.67 -7.98
C VAL A 72 -12.64 -9.40 -8.79
N GLU A 73 -13.83 -8.83 -8.70
CA GLU A 73 -14.14 -7.56 -9.38
C GLU A 73 -13.25 -6.43 -8.89
N SER A 74 -12.94 -6.38 -7.59
CA SER A 74 -12.02 -5.38 -7.04
C SER A 74 -10.60 -5.52 -7.58
N LEU A 75 -10.12 -6.74 -7.89
CA LEU A 75 -8.82 -6.96 -8.55
C LEU A 75 -8.77 -6.29 -9.92
N TYR A 76 -9.77 -6.53 -10.75
CA TYR A 76 -9.82 -5.96 -12.10
C TYR A 76 -9.93 -4.44 -12.06
N THR A 77 -10.82 -3.92 -11.23
CA THR A 77 -11.02 -2.48 -11.11
C THR A 77 -9.78 -1.76 -10.56
N ALA A 78 -9.20 -2.28 -9.49
CA ALA A 78 -8.06 -1.65 -8.82
C ALA A 78 -6.76 -1.77 -9.62
N LEU A 79 -6.49 -2.94 -10.20
CA LEU A 79 -5.19 -3.24 -10.81
C LEU A 79 -5.17 -3.08 -12.32
N LEU A 80 -6.31 -3.13 -12.99
CA LEU A 80 -6.42 -3.00 -14.46
C LEU A 80 -7.29 -1.83 -14.91
N GLY A 81 -7.99 -1.16 -13.99
CA GLY A 81 -8.86 -0.03 -14.31
C GLY A 81 -10.08 -0.39 -15.16
N ARG A 82 -10.51 -1.66 -15.14
CA ARG A 82 -11.66 -2.16 -15.91
C ARG A 82 -12.47 -3.20 -15.14
N ALA A 83 -13.70 -3.44 -15.58
CA ALA A 83 -14.49 -4.57 -15.09
C ALA A 83 -13.92 -5.91 -15.57
N SER A 84 -14.18 -6.99 -14.81
CA SER A 84 -13.82 -8.34 -15.23
C SER A 84 -14.64 -8.78 -16.46
N ASP A 85 -14.01 -9.54 -17.35
CA ASP A 85 -14.72 -10.29 -18.38
C ASP A 85 -15.21 -11.65 -17.82
N ALA A 86 -16.14 -12.28 -18.52
CA ALA A 86 -16.79 -13.51 -18.03
C ALA A 86 -15.81 -14.68 -17.84
N GLU A 87 -14.86 -14.86 -18.75
CA GLU A 87 -13.85 -15.93 -18.68
C GLU A 87 -12.86 -15.67 -17.55
N GLY A 88 -12.30 -14.48 -17.48
CA GLY A 88 -11.36 -14.08 -16.44
C GLY A 88 -11.99 -14.12 -15.07
N LYS A 89 -13.24 -13.66 -14.94
CA LYS A 89 -13.99 -13.75 -13.69
C LYS A 89 -14.17 -15.19 -13.23
N ALA A 90 -14.59 -16.09 -14.12
CA ALA A 90 -14.79 -17.50 -13.79
C ALA A 90 -13.48 -18.17 -13.36
N PHE A 91 -12.38 -17.88 -14.04
CA PHE A 91 -11.06 -18.39 -13.69
C PHE A 91 -10.61 -17.94 -12.29
N TRP A 92 -10.67 -16.64 -12.02
CA TRP A 92 -10.23 -16.09 -10.73
C TRP A 92 -11.16 -16.42 -9.57
N LEU A 93 -12.46 -16.62 -9.84
CA LEU A 93 -13.39 -17.15 -8.83
C LEU A 93 -13.00 -18.55 -8.37
N SER A 94 -12.58 -19.41 -9.30
CA SER A 94 -12.09 -20.75 -8.97
C SER A 94 -10.86 -20.69 -8.06
N ILE A 95 -9.90 -19.82 -8.39
CA ILE A 95 -8.68 -19.61 -7.57
C ILE A 95 -9.05 -19.02 -6.21
N ALA A 96 -9.87 -17.97 -6.17
CA ALA A 96 -10.27 -17.32 -4.93
C ALA A 96 -11.08 -18.23 -4.00
N GLY A 97 -11.84 -19.17 -4.56
CA GLY A 97 -12.57 -20.19 -3.79
C GLY A 97 -11.65 -21.25 -3.19
N ALA A 98 -10.55 -21.57 -3.86
CA ALA A 98 -9.57 -22.57 -3.42
C ALA A 98 -8.45 -22.00 -2.54
N THR A 99 -8.26 -20.68 -2.54
CA THR A 99 -7.16 -20.00 -1.84
C THR A 99 -7.72 -19.14 -0.69
N PRO A 100 -7.61 -19.59 0.57
CA PRO A 100 -8.16 -18.86 1.71
C PRO A 100 -7.55 -17.48 1.93
N ASN A 101 -6.26 -17.32 1.63
CA ASN A 101 -5.57 -16.05 1.77
C ASN A 101 -5.74 -15.18 0.51
N ARG A 102 -6.49 -14.10 0.64
CA ARG A 102 -6.74 -13.15 -0.45
C ARG A 102 -5.47 -12.49 -1.00
N ALA A 103 -4.47 -12.24 -0.15
CA ALA A 103 -3.20 -11.67 -0.58
C ALA A 103 -2.45 -12.60 -1.56
N ASP A 104 -2.54 -13.92 -1.37
CA ASP A 104 -1.94 -14.89 -2.29
C ASP A 104 -2.64 -14.87 -3.66
N VAL A 105 -3.96 -14.66 -3.67
CA VAL A 105 -4.72 -14.51 -4.93
C VAL A 105 -4.29 -13.24 -5.67
N VAL A 106 -4.10 -12.13 -4.95
CA VAL A 106 -3.60 -10.87 -5.54
C VAL A 106 -2.22 -11.09 -6.16
N SER A 107 -1.31 -11.77 -5.45
CA SER A 107 0.04 -12.06 -5.96
C SER A 107 0.00 -12.92 -7.22
N GLN A 108 -0.87 -13.92 -7.28
CA GLN A 108 -1.08 -14.75 -8.47
C GLN A 108 -1.67 -13.96 -9.63
N PHE A 109 -2.64 -13.08 -9.34
CA PHE A 109 -3.24 -12.19 -10.34
C PHE A 109 -2.19 -11.28 -10.97
N ILE A 110 -1.40 -10.60 -10.16
CA ILE A 110 -0.31 -9.73 -10.62
C ILE A 110 0.70 -10.51 -11.46
N ALA A 111 1.12 -11.70 -11.01
CA ALA A 111 2.04 -12.54 -11.76
C ALA A 111 1.47 -12.95 -13.13
N ALA A 112 0.19 -13.32 -13.19
CA ALA A 112 -0.49 -13.67 -14.43
C ALA A 112 -0.58 -12.50 -15.41
N VAL A 113 -0.90 -11.31 -14.92
CA VAL A 113 -0.96 -10.08 -15.74
C VAL A 113 0.43 -9.74 -16.28
N LYS A 114 1.46 -9.76 -15.45
CA LYS A 114 2.85 -9.49 -15.87
C LYS A 114 3.37 -10.49 -16.88
N ALA A 115 2.95 -11.74 -16.82
CA ALA A 115 3.34 -12.77 -17.79
C ALA A 115 2.79 -12.53 -19.20
N GLN A 116 1.78 -11.66 -19.34
CA GLN A 116 1.14 -11.32 -20.62
C GLN A 116 1.68 -10.02 -21.20
N GLU A 117 3.00 -9.91 -21.31
CA GLU A 117 3.65 -8.70 -21.86
C GLU A 117 3.05 -8.28 -23.20
N GLY A 118 2.85 -6.98 -23.40
CA GLY A 118 2.31 -6.40 -24.61
C GLY A 118 0.77 -6.43 -24.71
N THR A 119 0.07 -7.05 -23.78
CA THR A 119 -1.40 -6.99 -23.74
C THR A 119 -1.90 -5.67 -23.13
N ALA A 120 -3.16 -5.33 -23.43
CA ALA A 120 -3.80 -4.14 -22.85
C ALA A 120 -3.80 -4.18 -21.31
N ASP A 121 -4.04 -5.35 -20.71
CA ASP A 121 -4.06 -5.53 -19.25
C ASP A 121 -2.67 -5.34 -18.63
N ALA A 122 -1.62 -5.90 -19.22
CA ALA A 122 -0.25 -5.70 -18.75
C ALA A 122 0.17 -4.23 -18.84
N ASN A 123 -0.20 -3.54 -19.90
CA ASN A 123 0.07 -2.11 -20.08
C ASN A 123 -0.72 -1.25 -19.09
N ALA A 124 -1.99 -1.54 -18.86
CA ALA A 124 -2.82 -0.86 -17.87
C ALA A 124 -2.27 -1.04 -16.45
N PHE A 125 -1.90 -2.27 -16.09
CA PHE A 125 -1.27 -2.57 -14.81
C PHE A 125 0.04 -1.80 -14.61
N ALA A 126 0.92 -1.79 -15.62
CA ALA A 126 2.18 -1.07 -15.55
C ALA A 126 1.97 0.45 -15.39
N SER A 127 0.97 1.02 -16.07
CA SER A 127 0.60 2.44 -15.95
C SER A 127 0.10 2.77 -14.54
N ILE A 128 -0.81 1.97 -14.00
CA ILE A 128 -1.34 2.13 -12.65
C ILE A 128 -0.23 1.97 -11.60
N GLN A 129 0.65 1.01 -11.76
CA GLN A 129 1.80 0.86 -10.85
C GLN A 129 2.74 2.07 -10.90
N ALA A 130 2.98 2.65 -12.07
CA ALA A 130 3.80 3.85 -12.19
C ALA A 130 3.17 5.05 -11.48
N GLU A 131 1.86 5.21 -11.59
CA GLU A 131 1.10 6.24 -10.86
C GLU A 131 1.17 6.01 -9.34
N ASP A 132 0.92 4.80 -8.88
CA ASP A 132 1.03 4.43 -7.47
C ASP A 132 2.45 4.69 -6.93
N LYS A 133 3.47 4.34 -7.70
CA LYS A 133 4.87 4.59 -7.33
C LYS A 133 5.18 6.08 -7.24
N ALA A 134 4.67 6.89 -8.15
CA ALA A 134 4.86 8.34 -8.13
C ALA A 134 4.19 8.99 -6.91
N LEU A 135 2.97 8.55 -6.57
CA LEU A 135 2.25 9.02 -5.39
C LEU A 135 2.97 8.61 -4.10
N ALA A 136 3.40 7.35 -4.00
CA ALA A 136 4.14 6.85 -2.85
C ALA A 136 5.48 7.58 -2.68
N SER A 137 6.19 7.84 -3.77
CA SER A 137 7.46 8.59 -3.77
C SER A 137 7.28 10.02 -3.26
N ALA A 138 6.29 10.74 -3.77
CA ALA A 138 5.98 12.10 -3.32
C ALA A 138 5.63 12.14 -1.83
N TRP A 139 4.94 11.13 -1.37
CA TRP A 139 4.55 11.00 0.02
C TRP A 139 5.73 10.67 0.95
N VAL A 140 6.62 9.75 0.55
CA VAL A 140 7.88 9.48 1.27
C VAL A 140 8.74 10.74 1.38
N GLU A 141 8.87 11.50 0.29
CA GLU A 141 9.60 12.77 0.30
C GLU A 141 8.98 13.77 1.29
N SER A 142 7.67 13.86 1.34
CA SER A 142 6.95 14.69 2.33
C SER A 142 7.26 14.27 3.77
N LEU A 143 7.39 12.96 4.04
CA LEU A 143 7.78 12.47 5.35
C LEU A 143 9.20 12.88 5.74
N TYR A 144 10.17 12.71 4.84
CA TYR A 144 11.54 13.14 5.10
C TYR A 144 11.61 14.63 5.41
N ASN A 145 10.92 15.46 4.63
CA ASN A 145 10.86 16.90 4.86
C ASN A 145 10.20 17.26 6.19
N ASN A 146 9.10 16.62 6.52
CA ASN A 146 8.31 16.97 7.72
C ASN A 146 8.88 16.38 9.02
N LEU A 147 9.45 15.17 8.97
CA LEU A 147 9.95 14.49 10.16
C LEU A 147 11.45 14.68 10.36
N ALA A 148 12.23 14.61 9.30
CA ALA A 148 13.68 14.71 9.37
C ALA A 148 14.21 16.10 9.05
N GLY A 149 13.37 17.01 8.54
CA GLY A 149 13.76 18.37 8.15
C GLY A 149 14.79 18.41 7.00
N ARG A 150 14.83 17.37 6.18
CA ARG A 150 15.72 17.23 5.03
C ARG A 150 15.04 16.47 3.90
N ALA A 151 15.54 16.61 2.68
CA ALA A 151 15.15 15.77 1.57
C ALA A 151 15.59 14.31 1.80
N SER A 152 14.89 13.38 1.18
CA SER A 152 15.31 11.98 1.14
C SER A 152 16.61 11.84 0.34
N ASP A 153 17.43 10.85 0.67
CA ASP A 153 18.43 10.34 -0.24
C ASP A 153 17.81 9.31 -1.19
N ALA A 154 18.47 9.04 -2.31
CA ALA A 154 17.93 8.17 -3.35
C ALA A 154 17.65 6.75 -2.85
N GLU A 155 18.53 6.20 -2.01
CA GLU A 155 18.35 4.84 -1.44
C GLU A 155 17.16 4.78 -0.49
N GLY A 156 17.02 5.75 0.38
CA GLY A 156 15.90 5.84 1.33
C GLY A 156 14.57 6.04 0.60
N LEU A 157 14.55 6.90 -0.40
CA LEU A 157 13.36 7.13 -1.21
C LEU A 157 12.92 5.86 -1.93
N ASP A 158 13.83 5.19 -2.61
CA ASP A 158 13.53 3.94 -3.34
C ASP A 158 13.11 2.82 -2.39
N PHE A 159 13.80 2.66 -1.26
CA PHE A 159 13.46 1.64 -0.28
C PHE A 159 12.02 1.81 0.25
N TRP A 160 11.69 3.00 0.71
CA TRP A 160 10.37 3.26 1.30
C TRP A 160 9.25 3.28 0.26
N THR A 161 9.52 3.84 -0.93
CA THR A 161 8.55 3.81 -2.03
C THR A 161 8.21 2.37 -2.40
N ASN A 162 9.20 1.52 -2.56
CA ASN A 162 8.98 0.10 -2.88
C ASN A 162 8.28 -0.65 -1.74
N ALA A 163 8.60 -0.34 -0.48
CA ALA A 163 7.90 -0.93 0.67
C ALA A 163 6.40 -0.60 0.70
N ILE A 164 6.02 0.59 0.24
CA ILE A 164 4.62 1.04 0.20
C ILE A 164 3.86 0.38 -0.95
N VAL A 165 4.45 0.28 -2.14
CA VAL A 165 3.79 -0.25 -3.34
C VAL A 165 3.96 -1.76 -3.52
N SER A 166 4.75 -2.43 -2.68
CA SER A 166 4.87 -3.89 -2.72
C SER A 166 3.70 -4.56 -2.01
N PHE A 167 3.20 -5.59 -2.63
CA PHE A 167 2.19 -6.48 -2.08
C PHE A 167 2.85 -7.68 -1.40
#